data_0aff57cd336aedebba875f284291f711
#
_entry.id   0aff57cd336aedebba875f284291f711
#
_cell.length_a   1.000
_cell.length_b   1.000
_cell.length_c   1.000
_cell.angle_alpha   90.00
_cell.angle_beta   90.00
_cell.angle_gamma   90.00
#
_symmetry.space_group_name_H-M   'P 1'
#
loop_
_entity.id
_entity.type
_entity.pdbx_description
1 polymer ?
#
loop_
_entity_poly.entity_id
_entity_poly.type
_entity_poly.pdbx_seq_one_letter_code
_entity_poly.pdbx_strand_id
1 'polypeptide(L)'
;MNRQTVRPAAPVPVWKGWERTLLWEGEPALVCTVQPLALPACPPRTARYYRHLEQAWSARWEKRLYPMACAALRAARAASRPFRPWEASLSAAVTLHTEERLSLTVDAAERLDGPRAVTLRLGDAWSLPGGRPLVLSELFPPGAPWRRQALEAAEEQLRARQEAGEARFSPGWERLLRRRFHPERFFLTEEGPVLFYPLFALGPYVEGLPQVSLGLSGGDGAAGG
;
A
#
# COMPACT_ATOMS: atom_id res chain seq x y z
N MET A 1 10.12 43.88 2.05
CA MET A 1 9.35 42.75 2.58
C MET A 1 10.23 41.50 2.50
N ASN A 2 10.77 41.08 3.65
CA ASN A 2 11.65 39.90 3.72
C ASN A 2 10.78 38.62 3.61
N ARG A 3 10.85 37.92 2.51
CA ARG A 3 10.38 36.54 2.43
C ARG A 3 11.37 35.69 3.23
N GLN A 4 11.04 35.42 4.50
CA GLN A 4 11.71 34.35 5.23
C GLN A 4 11.44 33.05 4.48
N THR A 5 12.48 32.53 3.85
CA THR A 5 12.49 31.15 3.31
C THR A 5 12.38 30.22 4.51
N VAL A 6 11.17 29.75 4.80
CA VAL A 6 10.96 28.73 5.83
C VAL A 6 11.67 27.46 5.33
N ARG A 7 12.78 27.14 6.00
CA ARG A 7 13.54 25.92 5.70
C ARG A 7 12.61 24.73 5.97
N PRO A 8 12.39 23.83 4.99
CA PRO A 8 11.53 22.69 5.24
C PRO A 8 12.06 21.90 6.45
N ALA A 9 11.17 21.56 7.38
CA ALA A 9 11.53 20.79 8.55
C ALA A 9 12.10 19.43 8.11
N ALA A 10 13.17 18.99 8.82
CA ALA A 10 13.81 17.72 8.50
C ALA A 10 12.81 16.55 8.61
N PRO A 11 12.88 15.56 7.71
CA PRO A 11 12.03 14.39 7.78
C PRO A 11 12.16 13.67 9.12
N VAL A 12 11.04 13.21 9.67
CA VAL A 12 10.98 12.49 10.95
C VAL A 12 11.14 10.99 10.68
N PRO A 13 12.20 10.33 11.17
CA PRO A 13 12.34 8.88 11.02
C PRO A 13 11.25 8.17 11.82
N VAL A 14 10.51 7.28 11.13
CA VAL A 14 9.39 6.51 11.68
C VAL A 14 9.73 5.05 11.80
N TRP A 15 10.28 4.46 10.73
CA TRP A 15 10.90 3.14 10.74
C TRP A 15 12.41 3.31 10.54
N LYS A 16 13.18 2.66 11.41
CA LYS A 16 14.65 2.71 11.30
C LYS A 16 15.20 1.84 10.17
N GLY A 17 14.35 0.93 9.67
CA GLY A 17 14.78 -0.16 8.80
C GLY A 17 15.56 -1.23 9.60
N TRP A 18 15.30 -2.47 9.29
CA TRP A 18 16.02 -3.60 9.87
C TRP A 18 15.83 -4.85 9.04
N GLU A 19 16.76 -5.79 9.20
CA GLU A 19 16.67 -7.15 8.70
C GLU A 19 16.93 -8.14 9.83
N ARG A 20 16.15 -9.21 9.90
CA ARG A 20 16.29 -10.24 10.93
C ARG A 20 16.03 -11.61 10.32
N THR A 21 16.94 -12.54 10.56
CA THR A 21 16.75 -13.96 10.25
C THR A 21 16.33 -14.70 11.50
N LEU A 22 15.17 -15.35 11.45
CA LEU A 22 14.65 -16.20 12.50
C LEU A 22 15.04 -17.65 12.21
N LEU A 23 15.81 -18.24 13.14
CA LEU A 23 16.38 -19.57 13.00
C LEU A 23 15.52 -20.60 13.73
N TRP A 24 15.37 -21.79 13.16
CA TRP A 24 14.87 -22.98 13.83
C TRP A 24 15.98 -24.03 13.86
N GLU A 25 16.38 -24.46 15.07
CA GLU A 25 17.51 -25.39 15.28
C GLU A 25 18.79 -25.01 14.53
N GLY A 26 19.10 -23.71 14.48
CA GLY A 26 20.28 -23.18 13.83
C GLY A 26 20.15 -22.94 12.32
N GLU A 27 19.04 -23.35 11.68
CA GLU A 27 18.81 -23.13 10.26
C GLU A 27 17.83 -21.96 10.03
N PRO A 28 18.06 -21.13 9.00
CA PRO A 28 17.15 -20.05 8.63
C PRO A 28 15.76 -20.58 8.25
N ALA A 29 14.72 -20.18 9.00
CA ALA A 29 13.33 -20.51 8.69
C ALA A 29 12.59 -19.33 8.04
N LEU A 30 12.83 -18.10 8.53
CA LEU A 30 12.16 -16.89 8.05
C LEU A 30 13.14 -15.70 8.04
N VAL A 31 13.17 -14.96 6.97
CA VAL A 31 13.88 -13.68 6.83
C VAL A 31 12.85 -12.55 6.81
N CYS A 32 12.98 -11.60 7.73
CA CYS A 32 12.12 -10.43 7.84
C CYS A 32 12.91 -9.16 7.53
N THR A 33 12.37 -8.31 6.65
CA THR A 33 13.00 -7.04 6.28
C THR A 33 11.99 -5.91 6.40
N VAL A 34 12.33 -4.85 7.11
CA VAL A 34 11.59 -3.58 7.14
C VAL A 34 12.45 -2.52 6.50
N GLN A 35 11.97 -1.90 5.44
CA GLN A 35 12.64 -0.78 4.80
C GLN A 35 12.52 0.47 5.68
N PRO A 36 13.55 1.35 5.71
CA PRO A 36 13.45 2.59 6.48
C PRO A 36 12.34 3.49 5.94
N LEU A 37 11.62 4.17 6.85
CA LEU A 37 10.62 5.17 6.51
C LEU A 37 10.90 6.46 7.29
N ALA A 38 11.10 7.56 6.57
CA ALA A 38 11.10 8.89 7.14
C ALA A 38 9.94 9.69 6.54
N LEU A 39 9.11 10.27 7.40
CA LEU A 39 8.01 11.11 6.98
C LEU A 39 8.43 12.56 6.93
N PRO A 40 7.93 13.35 5.96
CA PRO A 40 8.01 14.81 6.04
C PRO A 40 7.32 15.31 7.31
N ALA A 41 7.45 16.59 7.61
CA ALA A 41 6.79 17.19 8.77
C ALA A 41 5.30 16.86 8.79
N CYS A 42 4.86 16.16 9.82
CA CYS A 42 3.48 15.69 9.97
C CYS A 42 3.08 15.67 11.44
N PRO A 43 1.77 15.69 11.74
CA PRO A 43 1.28 15.57 13.11
C PRO A 43 1.78 14.28 13.80
N PRO A 44 2.11 14.34 15.12
CA PRO A 44 2.66 13.18 15.84
C PRO A 44 1.79 11.92 15.79
N ARG A 45 0.46 12.09 15.66
CA ARG A 45 -0.49 10.95 15.51
C ARG A 45 -0.25 10.16 14.24
N THR A 46 0.09 10.81 13.12
CA THR A 46 0.39 10.16 11.84
C THR A 46 1.67 9.31 11.97
N ALA A 47 2.74 9.89 12.51
CA ALA A 47 3.97 9.14 12.77
C ALA A 47 3.76 7.97 13.75
N ARG A 48 2.88 8.15 14.76
CA ARG A 48 2.52 7.08 15.70
C ARG A 48 1.79 5.93 15.01
N TYR A 49 0.85 6.24 14.11
CA TYR A 49 0.12 5.23 13.32
C TYR A 49 1.09 4.30 12.58
N TYR A 50 2.07 4.85 11.85
CA TYR A 50 3.03 4.02 11.11
C TYR A 50 3.96 3.21 12.02
N ARG A 51 4.36 3.75 13.19
CA ARG A 51 5.09 2.94 14.17
C ARG A 51 4.29 1.75 14.67
N HIS A 52 3.01 1.94 14.98
CA HIS A 52 2.14 0.83 15.36
C HIS A 52 1.92 -0.16 14.21
N LEU A 53 1.85 0.31 12.97
CA LEU A 53 1.73 -0.56 11.80
C LEU A 53 2.95 -1.49 11.65
N GLU A 54 4.17 -0.95 11.77
CA GLU A 54 5.40 -1.75 11.78
C GLU A 54 5.38 -2.81 12.90
N GLN A 55 5.04 -2.39 14.11
CA GLN A 55 4.95 -3.30 15.26
C GLN A 55 3.92 -4.41 15.04
N ALA A 56 2.77 -4.10 14.46
CA ALA A 56 1.72 -5.07 14.18
C ALA A 56 2.20 -6.12 13.15
N TRP A 57 2.88 -5.69 12.08
CA TRP A 57 3.45 -6.61 11.09
C TRP A 57 4.57 -7.45 11.68
N SER A 58 5.49 -6.88 12.45
CA SER A 58 6.55 -7.61 13.14
C SER A 58 5.98 -8.67 14.07
N ALA A 59 4.97 -8.30 14.87
CA ALA A 59 4.29 -9.24 15.77
C ALA A 59 3.56 -10.37 15.00
N ARG A 60 2.94 -10.06 13.84
CA ARG A 60 2.33 -11.05 12.96
C ARG A 60 3.37 -12.06 12.46
N TRP A 61 4.52 -11.58 12.00
CA TRP A 61 5.59 -12.44 11.49
C TRP A 61 6.16 -13.34 12.58
N GLU A 62 6.43 -12.81 13.75
CA GLU A 62 6.96 -13.59 14.88
C GLU A 62 5.94 -14.62 15.42
N LYS A 63 4.67 -14.21 15.58
CA LYS A 63 3.66 -15.05 16.24
C LYS A 63 2.92 -16.00 15.30
N ARG A 64 2.86 -15.72 14.01
CA ARG A 64 2.09 -16.53 13.05
C ARG A 64 2.97 -17.10 11.93
N LEU A 65 3.73 -16.26 11.24
CA LEU A 65 4.47 -16.70 10.07
C LEU A 65 5.67 -17.59 10.44
N TYR A 66 6.43 -17.19 11.46
CA TYR A 66 7.59 -17.96 11.90
C TYR A 66 7.26 -19.40 12.36
N PRO A 67 6.27 -19.66 13.22
CA PRO A 67 5.88 -21.03 13.55
C PRO A 67 5.48 -21.87 12.33
N MET A 68 4.82 -21.26 11.33
CA MET A 68 4.48 -21.93 10.08
C MET A 68 5.73 -22.24 9.25
N ALA A 69 6.68 -21.32 9.16
CA ALA A 69 7.96 -21.53 8.49
C ALA A 69 8.78 -22.65 9.14
N CYS A 70 8.82 -22.70 10.47
CA CYS A 70 9.45 -23.81 11.21
C CYS A 70 8.81 -25.16 10.90
N ALA A 71 7.47 -25.22 10.83
CA ALA A 71 6.75 -26.43 10.47
C ALA A 71 7.07 -26.86 9.02
N ALA A 72 7.14 -25.91 8.08
CA ALA A 72 7.50 -26.17 6.68
C ALA A 72 8.96 -26.68 6.55
N LEU A 73 9.90 -26.05 7.26
CA LEU A 73 11.31 -26.49 7.31
C LEU A 73 11.44 -27.93 7.86
N ARG A 74 10.76 -28.22 8.97
CA ARG A 74 10.73 -29.58 9.54
C ARG A 74 10.16 -30.62 8.58
N ALA A 75 9.06 -30.28 7.87
CA ALA A 75 8.47 -31.17 6.89
C ALA A 75 9.37 -31.40 5.68
N ALA A 76 10.06 -30.36 5.21
CA ALA A 76 11.04 -30.47 4.12
C ALA A 76 12.20 -31.36 4.51
N ARG A 77 12.75 -31.19 5.73
CA ARG A 77 13.83 -32.03 6.29
C ARG A 77 13.40 -33.50 6.38
N ALA A 78 12.22 -33.77 6.92
CA ALA A 78 11.70 -35.15 7.04
C ALA A 78 11.51 -35.83 5.67
N ALA A 79 11.22 -35.06 4.63
CA ALA A 79 11.06 -35.55 3.27
C ALA A 79 12.36 -35.48 2.44
N SER A 80 13.51 -35.16 3.05
CA SER A 80 14.81 -34.94 2.37
C SER A 80 14.70 -33.99 1.18
N ARG A 81 13.88 -32.96 1.28
CA ARG A 81 13.69 -31.92 0.26
C ARG A 81 14.45 -30.64 0.64
N PRO A 82 14.99 -29.89 -0.32
CA PRO A 82 15.56 -28.58 -0.02
C PRO A 82 14.47 -27.64 0.54
N PHE A 83 14.85 -26.84 1.51
CA PHE A 83 14.02 -25.76 2.05
C PHE A 83 14.66 -24.42 1.70
N ARG A 84 13.85 -23.48 1.27
CA ARG A 84 14.23 -22.09 1.11
C ARG A 84 13.56 -21.29 2.23
N PRO A 85 14.31 -20.51 3.01
CA PRO A 85 13.70 -19.67 4.04
C PRO A 85 12.57 -18.82 3.47
N TRP A 86 11.47 -18.74 4.21
CA TRP A 86 10.39 -17.85 3.86
C TRP A 86 10.84 -16.41 4.03
N GLU A 87 10.24 -15.50 3.32
CA GLU A 87 10.59 -14.09 3.37
C GLU A 87 9.37 -13.25 3.65
N ALA A 88 9.55 -12.23 4.50
CA ALA A 88 8.55 -11.23 4.80
C ALA A 88 9.16 -9.84 4.73
N SER A 89 8.50 -8.91 4.09
CA SER A 89 9.00 -7.54 3.95
C SER A 89 7.91 -6.50 4.16
N LEU A 90 8.31 -5.36 4.68
CA LEU A 90 7.48 -4.17 4.82
C LEU A 90 8.23 -2.98 4.22
N SER A 91 7.57 -2.29 3.31
CA SER A 91 8.07 -1.06 2.68
C SER A 91 6.98 -0.01 2.63
N ALA A 92 7.36 1.25 2.57
CA ALA A 92 6.42 2.35 2.37
C ALA A 92 7.03 3.40 1.44
N ALA A 93 6.16 4.08 0.69
CA ALA A 93 6.52 5.18 -0.18
C ALA A 93 5.59 6.37 0.04
N VAL A 94 6.14 7.56 0.22
CA VAL A 94 5.37 8.81 0.20
C VAL A 94 4.99 9.07 -1.26
N THR A 95 3.70 9.14 -1.54
CA THR A 95 3.15 9.33 -2.88
C THR A 95 2.71 10.77 -3.13
N LEU A 96 2.40 11.50 -2.06
CA LEU A 96 2.09 12.93 -2.11
C LEU A 96 2.50 13.60 -0.80
N HIS A 97 3.09 14.77 -0.88
CA HIS A 97 3.30 15.65 0.25
C HIS A 97 3.13 17.11 -0.16
N THR A 98 2.13 17.76 0.40
CA THR A 98 1.86 19.19 0.30
C THR A 98 1.73 19.80 1.69
N GLU A 99 1.49 21.10 1.82
CA GLU A 99 1.19 21.73 3.11
C GLU A 99 -0.09 21.20 3.75
N GLU A 100 -1.04 20.74 2.95
CA GLU A 100 -2.36 20.29 3.38
C GLU A 100 -2.51 18.78 3.48
N ARG A 101 -1.75 18.01 2.68
CA ARG A 101 -1.98 16.58 2.48
C ARG A 101 -0.68 15.78 2.50
N LEU A 102 -0.77 14.61 3.10
CA LEU A 102 0.27 13.59 3.03
C LEU A 102 -0.39 12.28 2.59
N SER A 103 0.21 11.60 1.65
CA SER A 103 -0.25 10.29 1.22
C SER A 103 0.91 9.32 1.08
N LEU A 104 0.65 8.05 1.42
CA LEU A 104 1.60 6.97 1.35
C LEU A 104 0.95 5.69 0.83
N THR A 105 1.78 4.83 0.25
CA THR A 105 1.50 3.41 0.13
C THR A 105 2.38 2.63 1.11
N VAL A 106 1.82 1.57 1.69
CA VAL A 106 2.57 0.59 2.49
C VAL A 106 2.35 -0.78 1.90
N ASP A 107 3.41 -1.46 1.52
CA ASP A 107 3.38 -2.80 0.97
C ASP A 107 3.98 -3.79 1.98
N ALA A 108 3.17 -4.77 2.35
CA ALA A 108 3.61 -5.94 3.11
C ALA A 108 3.61 -7.15 2.18
N ALA A 109 4.76 -7.76 1.98
CA ALA A 109 4.92 -8.92 1.12
C ALA A 109 5.40 -10.13 1.90
N GLU A 110 4.78 -11.29 1.63
CA GLU A 110 5.15 -12.57 2.23
C GLU A 110 5.42 -13.57 1.08
N ARG A 111 6.62 -14.16 1.05
CA ARG A 111 6.99 -15.22 0.13
C ARG A 111 7.20 -16.51 0.90
N LEU A 112 6.32 -17.47 0.68
CA LEU A 112 6.34 -18.78 1.31
C LEU A 112 7.10 -19.79 0.41
N ASP A 113 6.49 -20.94 0.18
CA ASP A 113 7.02 -21.94 -0.74
C ASP A 113 6.81 -21.52 -2.19
N GLY A 114 7.86 -21.19 -2.90
CA GLY A 114 7.79 -20.84 -4.31
C GLY A 114 8.36 -19.45 -4.66
N PRO A 115 8.34 -19.11 -5.96
CA PRO A 115 9.03 -17.92 -6.44
C PRO A 115 8.23 -16.62 -6.25
N ARG A 116 6.93 -16.70 -5.90
CA ARG A 116 6.03 -15.55 -5.90
C ARG A 116 5.72 -15.09 -4.48
N ALA A 117 5.83 -13.79 -4.25
CA ALA A 117 5.39 -13.15 -3.02
C ALA A 117 3.92 -12.74 -3.12
N VAL A 118 3.17 -12.88 -2.06
CA VAL A 118 1.84 -12.28 -1.92
C VAL A 118 2.01 -10.91 -1.27
N THR A 119 1.61 -9.86 -1.97
CA THR A 119 1.71 -8.48 -1.50
C THR A 119 0.33 -7.97 -1.11
N LEU A 120 0.24 -7.40 0.09
CA LEU A 120 -0.89 -6.62 0.55
C LEU A 120 -0.46 -5.16 0.58
N ARG A 121 -1.21 -4.30 -0.13
CA ARG A 121 -1.02 -2.84 -0.11
C ARG A 121 -2.05 -2.19 0.79
N LEU A 122 -1.61 -1.22 1.58
CA LEU A 122 -2.42 -0.19 2.20
C LEU A 122 -2.16 1.13 1.49
N GLY A 123 -3.20 1.93 1.31
CA GLY A 123 -3.09 3.30 0.84
C GLY A 123 -3.65 4.22 1.91
N ASP A 124 -2.89 5.22 2.28
CA ASP A 124 -3.27 6.18 3.32
C ASP A 124 -3.20 7.60 2.75
N ALA A 125 -4.21 8.39 3.06
CA ALA A 125 -4.24 9.82 2.79
C ALA A 125 -4.62 10.59 4.07
N TRP A 126 -3.88 11.66 4.37
CA TRP A 126 -4.00 12.44 5.59
C TRP A 126 -4.17 13.92 5.29
N SER A 127 -5.07 14.59 6.00
CA SER A 127 -5.10 16.05 6.12
C SER A 127 -4.05 16.47 7.14
N LEU A 128 -3.03 17.24 6.73
CA LEU A 128 -1.89 17.58 7.58
C LEU A 128 -2.24 18.51 8.75
N PRO A 129 -3.06 19.56 8.61
CA PRO A 129 -3.35 20.46 9.73
C PRO A 129 -3.90 19.74 10.97
N GLY A 130 -4.70 18.70 10.77
CA GLY A 130 -5.29 17.92 11.87
C GLY A 130 -4.74 16.51 12.03
N GLY A 131 -3.93 16.00 11.11
CA GLY A 131 -3.51 14.61 11.05
C GLY A 131 -4.71 13.65 10.95
N ARG A 132 -5.79 14.06 10.30
CA ARG A 132 -7.01 13.27 10.12
C ARG A 132 -6.88 12.43 8.85
N PRO A 133 -7.27 11.14 8.88
CA PRO A 133 -7.41 10.37 7.66
C PRO A 133 -8.43 11.04 6.72
N LEU A 134 -8.11 11.06 5.44
CA LEU A 134 -9.03 11.46 4.38
C LEU A 134 -9.79 10.24 3.88
N VAL A 135 -11.04 10.43 3.49
CA VAL A 135 -11.84 9.40 2.83
C VAL A 135 -12.04 9.76 1.36
N LEU A 136 -12.13 8.77 0.50
CA LEU A 136 -12.22 8.98 -0.96
C LEU A 136 -13.35 9.91 -1.37
N SER A 137 -14.51 9.86 -0.70
CA SER A 137 -15.66 10.71 -1.00
C SER A 137 -15.40 12.20 -0.80
N GLU A 138 -14.48 12.59 0.08
CA GLU A 138 -14.13 14.01 0.33
C GLU A 138 -13.32 14.63 -0.81
N LEU A 139 -12.82 13.82 -1.74
CA LEU A 139 -12.05 14.27 -2.89
C LEU A 139 -12.93 14.61 -4.10
N PHE A 140 -14.24 14.39 -3.97
CA PHE A 140 -15.24 14.73 -4.98
C PHE A 140 -16.09 15.92 -4.54
N PRO A 141 -16.70 16.65 -5.48
CA PRO A 141 -17.61 17.74 -5.16
C PRO A 141 -18.75 17.25 -4.23
N PRO A 142 -19.21 18.10 -3.30
CA PRO A 142 -20.34 17.77 -2.43
C PRO A 142 -21.58 17.33 -3.22
N GLY A 143 -22.20 16.22 -2.83
CA GLY A 143 -23.38 15.68 -3.51
C GLY A 143 -23.10 14.91 -4.81
N ALA A 144 -21.85 14.84 -5.26
CA ALA A 144 -21.50 14.06 -6.44
C ALA A 144 -21.73 12.55 -6.20
N PRO A 145 -22.18 11.80 -7.21
CA PRO A 145 -22.28 10.34 -7.12
C PRO A 145 -20.90 9.70 -7.24
N TRP A 146 -20.01 10.06 -6.33
CA TRP A 146 -18.57 9.77 -6.33
C TRP A 146 -18.24 8.29 -6.57
N ARG A 147 -19.00 7.39 -5.95
CA ARG A 147 -18.77 5.95 -6.10
C ARG A 147 -19.00 5.48 -7.54
N ARG A 148 -20.06 6.00 -8.17
CA ARG A 148 -20.34 5.69 -9.57
C ARG A 148 -19.24 6.24 -10.47
N GLN A 149 -18.89 7.50 -10.28
CA GLN A 149 -17.83 8.15 -11.06
C GLN A 149 -16.48 7.43 -10.92
N ALA A 150 -16.10 7.06 -9.70
CA ALA A 150 -14.87 6.31 -9.46
C ALA A 150 -14.87 4.93 -10.15
N LEU A 151 -16.01 4.22 -10.14
CA LEU A 151 -16.13 2.92 -10.79
C LEU A 151 -16.15 3.02 -12.32
N GLU A 152 -16.83 4.02 -12.87
CA GLU A 152 -16.86 4.29 -14.31
C GLU A 152 -15.46 4.63 -14.84
N ALA A 153 -14.75 5.56 -14.18
CA ALA A 153 -13.37 5.90 -14.53
C ALA A 153 -12.42 4.68 -14.44
N ALA A 154 -12.60 3.84 -13.40
CA ALA A 154 -11.81 2.64 -13.25
C ALA A 154 -12.07 1.62 -14.36
N GLU A 155 -13.33 1.40 -14.71
CA GLU A 155 -13.72 0.48 -15.77
C GLU A 155 -13.20 0.92 -17.14
N GLU A 156 -13.30 2.22 -17.45
CA GLU A 156 -12.82 2.80 -18.69
C GLU A 156 -11.31 2.63 -18.87
N GLN A 157 -10.51 3.02 -17.85
CA GLN A 157 -9.05 2.92 -17.95
C GLN A 157 -8.57 1.46 -18.02
N LEU A 158 -9.16 0.56 -17.24
CA LEU A 158 -8.75 -0.84 -17.28
C LEU A 158 -9.14 -1.50 -18.60
N ARG A 159 -10.30 -1.14 -19.18
CA ARG A 159 -10.71 -1.60 -20.50
C ARG A 159 -9.74 -1.12 -21.58
N ALA A 160 -9.39 0.15 -21.58
CA ALA A 160 -8.41 0.71 -22.52
C ALA A 160 -7.06 -0.02 -22.44
N ARG A 161 -6.57 -0.34 -21.23
CA ARG A 161 -5.33 -1.10 -21.04
C ARG A 161 -5.45 -2.54 -21.55
N GLN A 162 -6.61 -3.19 -21.38
CA GLN A 162 -6.85 -4.52 -21.92
C GLN A 162 -6.90 -4.52 -23.44
N GLU A 163 -7.58 -3.55 -24.04
CA GLU A 163 -7.67 -3.38 -25.50
C GLU A 163 -6.30 -3.06 -26.13
N ALA A 164 -5.45 -2.29 -25.44
CA ALA A 164 -4.07 -2.04 -25.83
C ALA A 164 -3.14 -3.25 -25.64
N GLY A 165 -3.62 -4.35 -25.04
CA GLY A 165 -2.80 -5.53 -24.75
C GLY A 165 -1.84 -5.36 -23.58
N GLU A 166 -1.95 -4.26 -22.81
CA GLU A 166 -1.10 -3.94 -21.66
C GLU A 166 -1.52 -4.69 -20.38
N ALA A 167 -2.72 -5.25 -20.36
CA ALA A 167 -3.25 -5.99 -19.21
C ALA A 167 -4.07 -7.20 -19.65
N ARG A 168 -4.10 -8.25 -18.81
CA ARG A 168 -4.87 -9.47 -19.03
C ARG A 168 -5.76 -9.74 -17.82
N PHE A 169 -6.99 -9.25 -17.88
CA PHE A 169 -7.96 -9.49 -16.82
C PHE A 169 -8.75 -10.80 -17.03
N SER A 170 -9.27 -11.36 -15.94
CA SER A 170 -10.11 -12.55 -15.97
C SER A 170 -11.45 -12.27 -16.65
N PRO A 171 -12.09 -13.25 -17.29
CA PRO A 171 -13.44 -13.07 -17.84
C PRO A 171 -14.42 -12.53 -16.79
N GLY A 172 -15.17 -11.48 -17.13
CA GLY A 172 -16.12 -10.81 -16.24
C GLY A 172 -15.46 -9.96 -15.14
N TRP A 173 -14.26 -9.48 -15.41
CA TRP A 173 -13.51 -8.61 -14.50
C TRP A 173 -14.28 -7.32 -14.14
N GLU A 174 -15.14 -6.80 -15.01
CA GLU A 174 -15.95 -5.60 -14.74
C GLU A 174 -16.89 -5.82 -13.55
N ARG A 175 -17.47 -7.03 -13.44
CA ARG A 175 -18.28 -7.41 -12.28
C ARG A 175 -17.41 -7.58 -11.03
N LEU A 176 -16.21 -8.12 -11.18
CA LEU A 176 -15.25 -8.25 -10.09
C LEU A 176 -14.79 -6.87 -9.60
N LEU A 177 -14.50 -5.93 -10.50
CA LEU A 177 -14.16 -4.55 -10.20
C LEU A 177 -15.18 -3.92 -9.25
N ARG A 178 -16.47 -3.98 -9.60
CA ARG A 178 -17.56 -3.43 -8.78
C ARG A 178 -17.70 -4.15 -7.44
N ARG A 179 -17.59 -5.47 -7.42
CA ARG A 179 -17.69 -6.29 -6.21
C ARG A 179 -16.50 -6.13 -5.27
N ARG A 180 -15.30 -5.92 -5.81
CA ARG A 180 -14.05 -5.81 -5.06
C ARG A 180 -13.68 -4.36 -4.74
N PHE A 181 -14.47 -3.41 -5.22
CA PHE A 181 -14.27 -2.00 -4.89
C PHE A 181 -14.35 -1.77 -3.38
N HIS A 182 -13.35 -1.06 -2.85
CA HIS A 182 -13.31 -0.66 -1.46
C HIS A 182 -12.87 0.80 -1.35
N PRO A 183 -13.63 1.70 -0.72
CA PRO A 183 -13.36 3.12 -0.70
C PRO A 183 -12.07 3.52 0.06
N GLU A 184 -11.52 2.62 0.87
CA GLU A 184 -10.27 2.84 1.60
C GLU A 184 -9.03 2.37 0.80
N ARG A 185 -9.22 1.77 -0.37
CA ARG A 185 -8.11 1.32 -1.21
C ARG A 185 -7.71 2.37 -2.22
N PHE A 186 -7.21 3.48 -1.71
CA PHE A 186 -6.67 4.55 -2.53
C PHE A 186 -5.48 5.22 -1.87
N PHE A 187 -4.72 5.94 -2.64
CA PHE A 187 -3.70 6.88 -2.22
C PHE A 187 -3.73 8.09 -3.13
N LEU A 188 -3.04 9.17 -2.76
CA LEU A 188 -2.97 10.39 -3.56
C LEU A 188 -1.63 10.51 -4.27
N THR A 189 -1.68 11.03 -5.48
CA THR A 189 -0.54 11.51 -6.25
C THR A 189 -0.76 12.98 -6.62
N GLU A 190 0.18 13.60 -7.31
CA GLU A 190 0.04 14.97 -7.84
C GLU A 190 -1.11 15.05 -8.86
N GLU A 191 -1.38 13.96 -9.60
CA GLU A 191 -2.47 13.89 -10.57
C GLU A 191 -3.84 13.56 -9.92
N GLY A 192 -3.88 13.33 -8.60
CA GLY A 192 -5.11 13.04 -7.88
C GLY A 192 -5.14 11.64 -7.23
N PRO A 193 -6.35 11.18 -6.85
CA PRO A 193 -6.51 9.89 -6.20
C PRO A 193 -6.28 8.72 -7.16
N VAL A 194 -5.56 7.72 -6.67
CA VAL A 194 -5.33 6.46 -7.36
C VAL A 194 -6.00 5.34 -6.57
N LEU A 195 -6.98 4.68 -7.19
CA LEU A 195 -7.55 3.44 -6.66
C LEU A 195 -6.62 2.28 -6.93
N PHE A 196 -6.61 1.29 -6.03
CA PHE A 196 -5.92 0.03 -6.28
C PHE A 196 -6.76 -1.17 -5.87
N TYR A 197 -6.51 -2.28 -6.54
CA TYR A 197 -7.15 -3.55 -6.28
C TYR A 197 -6.14 -4.56 -5.74
N PRO A 198 -6.56 -5.47 -4.84
CA PRO A 198 -5.66 -6.49 -4.32
C PRO A 198 -5.13 -7.40 -5.42
N LEU A 199 -4.04 -8.06 -5.11
CA LEU A 199 -3.51 -9.14 -5.94
C LEU A 199 -4.62 -10.18 -6.23
N PHE A 200 -4.70 -10.67 -7.46
CA PHE A 200 -5.74 -11.60 -7.95
C PHE A 200 -7.18 -11.05 -7.94
N ALA A 201 -7.40 -9.78 -7.69
CA ALA A 201 -8.76 -9.24 -7.65
C ALA A 201 -9.44 -9.21 -9.02
N LEU A 202 -8.68 -8.87 -10.08
CA LEU A 202 -9.21 -8.68 -11.44
C LEU A 202 -8.57 -9.61 -12.47
N GLY A 203 -7.42 -10.20 -12.18
CA GLY A 203 -6.66 -11.01 -13.13
C GLY A 203 -5.62 -11.91 -12.48
N PRO A 204 -4.78 -12.55 -13.28
CA PRO A 204 -3.70 -13.42 -12.78
C PRO A 204 -2.63 -12.62 -12.04
N TYR A 205 -1.72 -13.34 -11.37
CA TYR A 205 -0.62 -12.76 -10.58
C TYR A 205 0.23 -11.73 -11.35
N VAL A 206 0.42 -11.95 -12.65
CA VAL A 206 1.25 -11.08 -13.51
C VAL A 206 0.74 -9.63 -13.59
N GLU A 207 -0.57 -9.42 -13.38
CA GLU A 207 -1.18 -8.09 -13.35
C GLU A 207 -0.83 -7.30 -12.07
N GLY A 208 -0.27 -7.96 -11.07
CA GLY A 208 0.12 -7.32 -9.81
C GLY A 208 -1.07 -6.76 -9.05
N LEU A 209 -0.92 -5.53 -8.58
CA LEU A 209 -1.94 -4.73 -7.93
C LEU A 209 -2.50 -3.72 -8.95
N PRO A 210 -3.64 -4.01 -9.62
CA PRO A 210 -4.20 -3.08 -10.61
C PRO A 210 -4.46 -1.70 -10.00
N GLN A 211 -4.01 -0.64 -10.65
CA GLN A 211 -4.14 0.75 -10.21
C GLN A 211 -4.85 1.57 -11.28
N VAL A 212 -5.63 2.55 -10.83
CA VAL A 212 -6.42 3.44 -11.68
C VAL A 212 -6.37 4.86 -11.13
N SER A 213 -5.90 5.81 -11.92
CA SER A 213 -5.96 7.23 -11.56
C SER A 213 -7.37 7.77 -11.82
N LEU A 214 -7.93 8.53 -10.86
CA LEU A 214 -9.27 9.10 -11.03
C LEU A 214 -9.24 10.49 -11.71
N GLY A 215 -8.06 11.03 -12.01
CA GLY A 215 -7.91 12.29 -12.74
C GLY A 215 -8.56 13.50 -12.05
N LEU A 216 -8.86 13.39 -10.76
CA LEU A 216 -9.39 14.50 -9.98
C LEU A 216 -8.23 15.40 -9.56
N SER A 217 -7.71 16.19 -10.50
CA SER A 217 -6.78 17.28 -10.16
C SER A 217 -7.43 18.11 -9.06
N GLY A 218 -6.70 18.37 -7.98
CA GLY A 218 -7.23 19.09 -6.83
C GLY A 218 -7.95 20.35 -7.28
N GLY A 219 -9.26 20.37 -7.17
CA GLY A 219 -10.02 21.58 -7.40
C GLY A 219 -9.51 22.61 -6.40
N ASP A 220 -8.77 23.59 -6.87
CA ASP A 220 -8.63 24.85 -6.21
C ASP A 220 -10.04 25.32 -5.89
N GLY A 221 -10.41 25.21 -4.61
CA GLY A 221 -11.65 25.81 -4.13
C GLY A 221 -11.61 27.29 -4.43
N ALA A 222 -12.17 27.68 -5.57
CA ALA A 222 -12.52 29.04 -5.83
C ALA A 222 -13.50 29.50 -4.74
N ALA A 223 -12.96 30.01 -3.66
CA ALA A 223 -13.66 31.00 -2.84
C ALA A 223 -13.76 32.25 -3.69
N GLY A 224 -14.88 32.41 -4.34
CA GLY A 224 -15.22 33.57 -5.17
C GLY A 224 -16.67 33.95 -4.90
N GLY A 225 -16.86 35.09 -4.25
CA GLY A 225 -18.14 35.80 -4.18
C GLY A 225 -18.75 35.87 -2.80
#